data_fb801cb89b502ecc01a44b1a20be67a0
#
_entry.id   fb801cb89b502ecc01a44b1a20be67a0
#
_cell.length_a   1.000
_cell.length_b   1.000
_cell.length_c   1.000
_cell.angle_alpha   90.00
_cell.angle_beta   90.00
_cell.angle_gamma   90.00
#
_symmetry.space_group_name_H-M   'P 1'
#
loop_
_entity.id
_entity.type
_entity.pdbx_description
1 polymer ?
#
loop_
_entity_poly.entity_id
_entity_poly.type
_entity_poly.pdbx_seq_one_letter_code
_entity_poly.pdbx_strand_id
1 'polypeptide(L)'
;MTMDPNAYKHHLVNKYSREELQRQLDAENFQRVTVSFYRYVRIAEPQAFRDALYACWDHWRCLGRVYVAAEGINAQMSVPQPHWEAFQADLQQRPELKDIPLKVAVEDDGKSFLKLIVKVRPKILADGLDDGSYDVTNVGRHLDAEAWNQALEAGATVVDIRNHYESEIGHFEGALTPEAETFREELPEVLELLKGKEEEKVLLYCTGGIRCEKTSAYLKHHGFKDVNQLHGGIIDYARQIKTRALPNHFKGKNFVFDERLGERVGEEVISHCHQCGAPCDTHVNCANKECNLLFLQCPACAERYEGCCSGECQSVIQLSPEEQAERRKGKQPKRRFTSHRKVG
;
A
#
# COMPACT_ATOMS: atom_id res chain seq x y z
N MET A 1 28.05 -5.80 1.45
CA MET A 1 27.31 -5.31 0.26
C MET A 1 26.31 -6.39 -0.12
N THR A 2 25.05 -6.24 0.24
CA THR A 2 23.99 -7.14 -0.24
C THR A 2 23.77 -6.83 -1.71
N MET A 3 24.17 -7.73 -2.59
CA MET A 3 23.89 -7.60 -4.04
C MET A 3 22.40 -7.42 -4.22
N ASP A 4 22.00 -6.40 -5.02
CA ASP A 4 20.61 -6.28 -5.48
C ASP A 4 20.25 -7.60 -6.17
N PRO A 5 19.24 -8.35 -5.68
CA PRO A 5 18.86 -9.63 -6.26
C PRO A 5 18.43 -9.54 -7.73
N ASN A 6 18.35 -8.35 -8.29
CA ASN A 6 18.04 -8.09 -9.70
C ASN A 6 19.25 -7.59 -10.51
N ALA A 7 20.43 -7.41 -9.88
CA ALA A 7 21.57 -6.73 -10.49
C ALA A 7 22.26 -7.51 -11.61
N TYR A 8 22.14 -8.83 -11.63
CA TYR A 8 22.83 -9.67 -12.63
C TYR A 8 22.09 -9.77 -13.99
N LYS A 9 20.82 -9.32 -14.04
CA LYS A 9 20.03 -9.27 -15.28
C LYS A 9 19.77 -7.82 -15.68
N HIS A 10 20.81 -7.13 -16.14
CA HIS A 10 20.80 -5.70 -16.47
C HIS A 10 19.71 -5.25 -17.45
N HIS A 11 19.15 -6.17 -18.26
CA HIS A 11 18.07 -5.88 -19.20
C HIS A 11 16.67 -5.95 -18.56
N LEU A 12 16.55 -6.53 -17.37
CA LEU A 12 15.28 -6.68 -16.64
C LEU A 12 15.11 -5.61 -15.53
N VAL A 13 15.54 -4.39 -15.80
CA VAL A 13 15.40 -3.23 -14.91
C VAL A 13 15.13 -1.97 -15.73
N ASN A 14 14.42 -1.02 -15.13
CA ASN A 14 14.22 0.28 -15.77
C ASN A 14 15.55 1.04 -15.90
N LYS A 15 15.80 1.61 -17.08
CA LYS A 15 17.02 2.37 -17.42
C LYS A 15 16.78 3.88 -17.65
N TYR A 16 15.52 4.32 -17.63
CA TYR A 16 15.13 5.69 -17.95
C TYR A 16 15.09 6.58 -16.69
N SER A 17 15.33 7.87 -16.87
CA SER A 17 15.16 8.88 -15.81
C SER A 17 13.68 9.06 -15.47
N ARG A 18 13.40 9.68 -14.30
CA ARG A 18 12.00 9.97 -13.89
C ARG A 18 11.33 10.90 -14.91
N GLU A 19 12.05 11.91 -15.37
CA GLU A 19 11.56 12.92 -16.33
C GLU A 19 11.21 12.29 -17.69
N GLU A 20 12.01 11.34 -18.13
CA GLU A 20 11.76 10.61 -19.37
C GLU A 20 10.56 9.66 -19.24
N LEU A 21 10.47 8.93 -18.15
CA LEU A 21 9.31 8.08 -17.86
C LEU A 21 8.01 8.89 -17.77
N GLN A 22 8.05 10.07 -17.16
CA GLN A 22 6.89 10.95 -17.09
C GLN A 22 6.47 11.41 -18.49
N ARG A 23 7.42 11.84 -19.33
CA ARG A 23 7.12 12.21 -20.73
C ARG A 23 6.51 11.05 -21.53
N GLN A 24 7.02 9.83 -21.34
CA GLN A 24 6.48 8.65 -22.02
C GLN A 24 5.04 8.35 -21.55
N LEU A 25 4.75 8.46 -20.26
CA LEU A 25 3.41 8.26 -19.70
C LEU A 25 2.44 9.35 -20.21
N ASP A 26 2.86 10.61 -20.23
CA ASP A 26 2.02 11.73 -20.69
C ASP A 26 1.74 11.69 -22.20
N ALA A 27 2.60 11.03 -22.98
CA ALA A 27 2.43 10.85 -24.43
C ALA A 27 1.54 9.61 -24.79
N GLU A 28 1.11 8.83 -23.82
CA GLU A 28 0.24 7.67 -24.08
C GLU A 28 -1.14 8.11 -24.55
N ASN A 29 -1.68 7.39 -25.55
CA ASN A 29 -2.99 7.64 -26.15
C ASN A 29 -4.04 6.58 -25.77
N PHE A 30 -3.78 5.78 -24.73
CA PHE A 30 -4.65 4.75 -24.20
C PHE A 30 -4.84 4.93 -22.69
N GLN A 31 -5.92 4.38 -22.18
CA GLN A 31 -6.19 4.32 -20.74
C GLN A 31 -5.44 3.14 -20.09
N ARG A 32 -5.27 3.21 -18.78
CA ARG A 32 -4.68 2.16 -17.96
C ARG A 32 -5.66 1.70 -16.89
N VAL A 33 -5.57 0.44 -16.52
CA VAL A 33 -6.28 -0.15 -15.37
C VAL A 33 -5.31 -0.29 -14.22
N THR A 34 -5.54 0.43 -13.14
CA THR A 34 -4.79 0.23 -11.90
C THR A 34 -5.39 -0.92 -11.11
N VAL A 35 -4.57 -1.92 -10.81
CA VAL A 35 -4.99 -3.17 -10.17
C VAL A 35 -4.00 -3.60 -9.09
N SER A 36 -4.52 -4.18 -8.01
CA SER A 36 -3.70 -4.85 -7.00
C SER A 36 -4.17 -6.28 -6.79
N PHE A 37 -3.21 -7.16 -6.50
CA PHE A 37 -3.49 -8.54 -6.16
C PHE A 37 -2.35 -9.12 -5.32
N TYR A 38 -2.66 -10.13 -4.53
CA TYR A 38 -1.68 -10.90 -3.79
C TYR A 38 -2.14 -12.34 -3.64
N ARG A 39 -1.19 -13.23 -3.41
CA ARG A 39 -1.48 -14.61 -3.02
C ARG A 39 -0.33 -15.17 -2.19
N TYR A 40 -0.68 -15.79 -1.07
CA TYR A 40 0.21 -16.70 -0.38
C TYR A 40 0.15 -18.05 -1.08
N VAL A 41 1.23 -18.42 -1.74
CA VAL A 41 1.39 -19.67 -2.51
C VAL A 41 2.87 -20.01 -2.60
N ARG A 42 3.21 -21.28 -2.53
CA ARG A 42 4.61 -21.71 -2.64
C ARG A 42 5.14 -21.46 -4.06
N ILE A 43 6.14 -20.61 -4.19
CA ILE A 43 6.89 -20.35 -5.42
C ILE A 43 8.26 -21.01 -5.26
N ALA A 44 8.49 -22.11 -5.97
CA ALA A 44 9.71 -22.91 -5.81
C ALA A 44 10.96 -22.15 -6.23
N GLU A 45 10.89 -21.42 -7.36
CA GLU A 45 12.00 -20.68 -7.97
C GLU A 45 11.64 -19.19 -8.09
N PRO A 46 11.65 -18.40 -6.99
CA PRO A 46 11.20 -17.00 -6.99
C PRO A 46 11.95 -16.13 -8.01
N GLN A 47 13.23 -16.40 -8.26
CA GLN A 47 14.02 -15.62 -9.20
C GLN A 47 13.61 -15.88 -10.66
N ALA A 48 13.44 -17.14 -11.05
CA ALA A 48 12.98 -17.51 -12.39
C ALA A 48 11.55 -17.00 -12.63
N PHE A 49 10.68 -17.12 -11.64
CA PHE A 49 9.31 -16.62 -11.69
C PHE A 49 9.28 -15.10 -11.86
N ARG A 50 10.07 -14.35 -11.07
CA ARG A 50 10.25 -12.90 -11.18
C ARG A 50 10.69 -12.50 -12.59
N ASP A 51 11.66 -13.19 -13.16
CA ASP A 51 12.22 -12.87 -14.47
C ASP A 51 11.19 -13.08 -15.58
N ALA A 52 10.43 -14.17 -15.52
CA ALA A 52 9.35 -14.47 -16.46
C ALA A 52 8.23 -13.41 -16.38
N LEU A 53 7.85 -13.00 -15.18
CA LEU A 53 6.86 -11.92 -14.96
C LEU A 53 7.37 -10.60 -15.56
N TYR A 54 8.62 -10.22 -15.26
CA TYR A 54 9.18 -8.96 -15.75
C TYR A 54 9.20 -8.95 -17.28
N ALA A 55 9.71 -9.98 -17.93
CA ALA A 55 9.81 -10.05 -19.39
C ALA A 55 8.45 -9.94 -20.07
N CYS A 56 7.43 -10.63 -19.54
CA CYS A 56 6.08 -10.62 -20.08
C CYS A 56 5.41 -9.25 -19.88
N TRP A 57 5.44 -8.72 -18.67
CA TRP A 57 4.70 -7.52 -18.33
C TRP A 57 5.38 -6.23 -18.81
N ASP A 58 6.71 -6.21 -18.94
CA ASP A 58 7.46 -5.13 -19.58
C ASP A 58 7.13 -5.03 -21.08
N HIS A 59 7.03 -6.19 -21.77
CA HIS A 59 6.59 -6.24 -23.17
C HIS A 59 5.21 -5.60 -23.38
N TRP A 60 4.28 -5.76 -22.44
CA TRP A 60 2.97 -5.11 -22.47
C TRP A 60 2.97 -3.69 -21.90
N ARG A 61 4.13 -3.14 -21.60
CA ARG A 61 4.25 -1.81 -21.00
C ARG A 61 3.47 -1.66 -19.68
N CYS A 62 3.34 -2.76 -18.93
CA CYS A 62 2.80 -2.71 -17.58
C CYS A 62 3.73 -1.91 -16.67
N LEU A 63 3.17 -1.12 -15.77
CA LEU A 63 3.90 -0.37 -14.76
C LEU A 63 3.48 -0.90 -13.39
N GLY A 64 4.29 -0.69 -12.36
CA GLY A 64 3.90 -1.10 -11.01
C GLY A 64 5.03 -1.59 -10.15
N ARG A 65 4.65 -2.10 -8.98
CA ARG A 65 5.55 -2.65 -7.98
C ARG A 65 5.10 -4.05 -7.61
N VAL A 66 5.96 -5.03 -7.85
CA VAL A 66 5.70 -6.45 -7.61
C VAL A 66 6.80 -7.03 -6.72
N TYR A 67 6.38 -7.69 -5.65
CA TYR A 67 7.26 -8.47 -4.79
C TYR A 67 6.95 -9.95 -4.92
N VAL A 68 7.97 -10.75 -5.18
CA VAL A 68 7.92 -12.20 -5.26
C VAL A 68 8.76 -12.77 -4.13
N ALA A 69 8.26 -13.78 -3.45
CA ALA A 69 8.97 -14.52 -2.41
C ALA A 69 8.65 -16.02 -2.52
N ALA A 70 9.34 -16.87 -1.77
CA ALA A 70 8.99 -18.29 -1.69
C ALA A 70 7.57 -18.51 -1.13
N GLU A 71 7.06 -17.55 -0.30
CA GLU A 71 5.72 -17.58 0.29
C GLU A 71 4.61 -17.02 -0.63
N GLY A 72 4.95 -16.42 -1.81
CA GLY A 72 3.93 -15.88 -2.71
C GLY A 72 4.31 -14.65 -3.51
N ILE A 73 3.28 -13.89 -3.90
CA ILE A 73 3.37 -12.66 -4.69
C ILE A 73 2.49 -11.55 -4.09
N ASN A 74 2.98 -10.30 -4.19
CA ASN A 74 2.22 -9.09 -3.90
C ASN A 74 2.48 -8.05 -4.99
N ALA A 75 1.44 -7.62 -5.69
CA ALA A 75 1.51 -6.76 -6.86
C ALA A 75 0.55 -5.57 -6.77
N GLN A 76 1.04 -4.40 -7.16
CA GLN A 76 0.27 -3.19 -7.41
C GLN A 76 0.72 -2.67 -8.77
N MET A 77 -0.19 -2.62 -9.74
CA MET A 77 0.16 -2.46 -11.14
C MET A 77 -0.80 -1.50 -11.85
N SER A 78 -0.30 -0.92 -12.93
CA SER A 78 -1.07 -0.18 -13.94
C SER A 78 -0.84 -0.87 -15.28
N VAL A 79 -1.91 -1.46 -15.83
CA VAL A 79 -1.91 -2.27 -17.05
C VAL A 79 -2.57 -1.46 -18.16
N PRO A 80 -1.95 -1.30 -19.35
CA PRO A 80 -2.61 -0.67 -20.50
C PRO A 80 -3.92 -1.37 -20.84
N GLN A 81 -5.00 -0.62 -21.03
CA GLN A 81 -6.31 -1.15 -21.36
C GLN A 81 -6.29 -2.11 -22.59
N PRO A 82 -5.55 -1.82 -23.68
CA PRO A 82 -5.45 -2.75 -24.82
C PRO A 82 -4.82 -4.11 -24.50
N HIS A 83 -4.07 -4.21 -23.39
CA HIS A 83 -3.42 -5.45 -22.93
C HIS A 83 -4.11 -6.08 -21.71
N TRP A 84 -5.24 -5.52 -21.26
CA TRP A 84 -5.92 -5.99 -20.04
C TRP A 84 -6.36 -7.46 -20.13
N GLU A 85 -6.97 -7.86 -21.23
CA GLU A 85 -7.41 -9.25 -21.46
C GLU A 85 -6.22 -10.21 -21.54
N ALA A 86 -5.15 -9.82 -22.27
CA ALA A 86 -3.93 -10.61 -22.37
C ALA A 86 -3.24 -10.79 -21.01
N PHE A 87 -3.22 -9.72 -20.19
CA PHE A 87 -2.71 -9.77 -18.82
C PHE A 87 -3.51 -10.74 -17.94
N GLN A 88 -4.84 -10.69 -18.00
CA GLN A 88 -5.68 -11.63 -17.26
C GLN A 88 -5.47 -13.09 -17.74
N ALA A 89 -5.34 -13.30 -19.05
CA ALA A 89 -5.05 -14.62 -19.62
C ALA A 89 -3.67 -15.16 -19.18
N ASP A 90 -2.64 -14.31 -19.10
CA ASP A 90 -1.33 -14.70 -18.57
C ASP A 90 -1.41 -15.14 -17.10
N LEU A 91 -2.16 -14.43 -16.27
CA LEU A 91 -2.38 -14.83 -14.88
C LEU A 91 -3.05 -16.21 -14.79
N GLN A 92 -4.05 -16.49 -15.65
CA GLN A 92 -4.74 -17.78 -15.66
C GLN A 92 -3.84 -18.95 -16.13
N GLN A 93 -2.85 -18.68 -16.99
CA GLN A 93 -1.90 -19.69 -17.48
C GLN A 93 -0.82 -20.05 -16.46
N ARG A 94 -0.62 -19.24 -15.41
CA ARG A 94 0.36 -19.49 -14.35
C ARG A 94 -0.30 -20.22 -13.18
N PRO A 95 0.10 -21.46 -12.84
CA PRO A 95 -0.51 -22.23 -11.77
C PRO A 95 -0.58 -21.46 -10.43
N GLU A 96 0.48 -20.69 -10.12
CA GLU A 96 0.58 -19.91 -8.89
C GLU A 96 -0.40 -18.71 -8.86
N LEU A 97 -0.84 -18.23 -10.05
CA LEU A 97 -1.68 -17.02 -10.18
C LEU A 97 -3.09 -17.33 -10.70
N LYS A 98 -3.36 -18.57 -11.06
CA LYS A 98 -4.67 -18.98 -11.57
C LYS A 98 -5.77 -18.61 -10.56
N ASP A 99 -6.84 -17.97 -11.06
CA ASP A 99 -8.00 -17.52 -10.27
C ASP A 99 -7.61 -16.56 -9.11
N ILE A 100 -6.52 -15.78 -9.27
CA ILE A 100 -6.16 -14.77 -8.29
C ILE A 100 -7.15 -13.60 -8.31
N PRO A 101 -7.69 -13.19 -7.14
CA PRO A 101 -8.62 -12.06 -7.08
C PRO A 101 -7.93 -10.75 -7.49
N LEU A 102 -8.46 -10.08 -8.51
CA LEU A 102 -7.96 -8.79 -8.97
C LEU A 102 -8.80 -7.66 -8.35
N LYS A 103 -8.13 -6.74 -7.67
CA LYS A 103 -8.74 -5.56 -7.04
C LYS A 103 -8.44 -4.35 -7.90
N VAL A 104 -9.40 -3.98 -8.73
CA VAL A 104 -9.32 -2.77 -9.57
C VAL A 104 -9.51 -1.55 -8.69
N ALA A 105 -8.72 -0.50 -8.93
CA ALA A 105 -8.79 0.76 -8.19
C ALA A 105 -10.19 1.38 -8.23
N VAL A 106 -10.56 2.06 -7.15
CA VAL A 106 -11.85 2.77 -7.03
C VAL A 106 -11.84 4.01 -7.92
N GLU A 107 -10.71 4.73 -7.92
CA GLU A 107 -10.42 5.88 -8.78
C GLU A 107 -9.14 5.59 -9.56
N ASP A 108 -9.11 5.90 -10.84
CA ASP A 108 -7.94 5.66 -11.70
C ASP A 108 -7.74 6.84 -12.67
N ASP A 109 -6.61 7.53 -12.49
CA ASP A 109 -6.16 8.61 -13.39
C ASP A 109 -5.17 8.12 -14.46
N GLY A 110 -4.87 6.83 -14.51
CA GLY A 110 -3.88 6.21 -15.39
C GLY A 110 -2.42 6.53 -15.07
N LYS A 111 -2.14 7.30 -14.02
CA LYS A 111 -0.80 7.81 -13.64
C LYS A 111 -0.25 7.21 -12.35
N SER A 112 -0.82 6.13 -11.89
CA SER A 112 -0.50 5.50 -10.59
C SER A 112 0.97 5.07 -10.47
N PHE A 113 1.62 4.70 -11.57
CA PHE A 113 3.01 4.22 -11.59
C PHE A 113 3.78 4.77 -12.79
N LEU A 114 5.10 4.98 -12.61
CA LEU A 114 6.01 5.48 -13.65
C LEU A 114 6.88 4.37 -14.28
N LYS A 115 7.05 3.24 -13.60
CA LYS A 115 7.94 2.15 -14.06
C LYS A 115 7.50 0.81 -13.52
N LEU A 116 7.90 -0.26 -14.20
CA LEU A 116 7.78 -1.62 -13.71
C LEU A 116 8.95 -1.96 -12.78
N ILE A 117 8.62 -2.44 -11.58
CA ILE A 117 9.58 -2.94 -10.60
C ILE A 117 9.12 -4.33 -10.16
N VAL A 118 9.84 -5.38 -10.51
CA VAL A 118 9.61 -6.73 -10.00
C VAL A 118 10.83 -7.17 -9.21
N LYS A 119 10.67 -7.47 -7.91
CA LYS A 119 11.76 -7.80 -7.00
C LYS A 119 11.50 -9.08 -6.23
N VAL A 120 12.53 -9.93 -6.11
CA VAL A 120 12.53 -11.01 -5.14
C VAL A 120 12.79 -10.42 -3.74
N ARG A 121 12.03 -10.88 -2.77
CA ARG A 121 12.13 -10.50 -1.36
C ARG A 121 12.11 -11.76 -0.48
N PRO A 122 12.63 -11.72 0.75
CA PRO A 122 12.47 -12.82 1.70
C PRO A 122 10.99 -13.13 1.97
N LYS A 123 10.17 -12.10 2.12
CA LYS A 123 8.70 -12.16 2.34
C LYS A 123 7.98 -11.16 1.43
N ILE A 124 6.77 -11.51 0.99
CA ILE A 124 5.91 -10.56 0.23
C ILE A 124 5.37 -9.44 1.11
N LEU A 125 5.32 -9.67 2.41
CA LEU A 125 4.98 -8.71 3.45
C LEU A 125 5.89 -8.91 4.66
N ALA A 126 6.66 -7.89 5.01
CA ALA A 126 7.63 -7.95 6.11
C ALA A 126 6.91 -7.75 7.46
N ASP A 127 6.66 -8.84 8.17
CA ASP A 127 6.01 -8.89 9.48
C ASP A 127 6.99 -8.83 10.68
N GLY A 128 8.30 -8.97 10.43
CA GLY A 128 9.33 -8.95 11.47
C GLY A 128 9.45 -10.22 12.29
N LEU A 129 8.62 -11.23 12.01
CA LEU A 129 8.60 -12.51 12.72
C LEU A 129 9.49 -13.56 12.02
N ASP A 130 9.93 -14.57 12.75
CA ASP A 130 10.66 -15.71 12.18
C ASP A 130 9.73 -16.62 11.38
N ASP A 131 10.26 -17.23 10.33
CA ASP A 131 9.53 -18.21 9.53
C ASP A 131 9.14 -19.41 10.38
N GLY A 132 7.85 -19.79 10.31
CA GLY A 132 7.33 -20.94 11.09
C GLY A 132 6.98 -20.64 12.54
N SER A 133 7.07 -19.39 13.01
CA SER A 133 6.66 -19.01 14.37
C SER A 133 5.15 -19.23 14.63
N TYR A 134 4.34 -19.20 13.57
CA TYR A 134 2.91 -19.49 13.61
C TYR A 134 2.43 -20.00 12.23
N ASP A 135 1.25 -20.64 12.20
CA ASP A 135 0.64 -21.10 10.96
C ASP A 135 -0.08 -19.95 10.25
N VAL A 136 0.59 -19.36 9.24
CA VAL A 136 0.06 -18.26 8.42
C VAL A 136 -1.16 -18.64 7.58
N THR A 137 -1.50 -19.92 7.47
CA THR A 137 -2.68 -20.40 6.72
C THR A 137 -3.93 -20.47 7.58
N ASN A 138 -3.79 -20.45 8.92
CA ASN A 138 -4.90 -20.45 9.85
C ASN A 138 -5.50 -19.06 10.04
N VAL A 139 -5.98 -18.48 8.94
CA VAL A 139 -6.49 -17.10 8.89
C VAL A 139 -7.88 -16.95 9.53
N GLY A 140 -8.27 -15.70 9.79
CA GLY A 140 -9.60 -15.32 10.24
C GLY A 140 -10.67 -15.50 9.15
N ARG A 141 -11.93 -15.45 9.55
CA ARG A 141 -13.06 -15.54 8.62
C ARG A 141 -13.15 -14.28 7.76
N HIS A 142 -13.27 -14.46 6.45
CA HIS A 142 -13.48 -13.36 5.51
C HIS A 142 -14.95 -12.93 5.51
N LEU A 143 -15.21 -11.64 5.70
CA LEU A 143 -16.53 -11.02 5.62
C LEU A 143 -16.62 -10.13 4.39
N ASP A 144 -17.71 -10.24 3.63
CA ASP A 144 -18.05 -9.26 2.61
C ASP A 144 -18.56 -7.95 3.23
N ALA A 145 -18.82 -6.92 2.43
CA ALA A 145 -19.22 -5.59 2.95
C ALA A 145 -20.52 -5.62 3.76
N GLU A 146 -21.47 -6.48 3.41
CA GLU A 146 -22.75 -6.59 4.14
C GLU A 146 -22.56 -7.26 5.50
N ALA A 147 -21.90 -8.41 5.56
CA ALA A 147 -21.60 -9.10 6.81
C ALA A 147 -20.65 -8.27 7.72
N TRP A 148 -19.75 -7.50 7.10
CA TRP A 148 -18.88 -6.52 7.79
C TRP A 148 -19.70 -5.42 8.46
N ASN A 149 -20.60 -4.76 7.73
CA ASN A 149 -21.46 -3.71 8.27
C ASN A 149 -22.34 -4.22 9.42
N GLN A 150 -22.95 -5.42 9.24
CA GLN A 150 -23.74 -6.06 10.31
C GLN A 150 -22.92 -6.31 11.57
N ALA A 151 -21.66 -6.74 11.43
CA ALA A 151 -20.79 -6.97 12.57
C ALA A 151 -20.36 -5.67 13.27
N LEU A 152 -20.10 -4.59 12.50
CA LEU A 152 -19.83 -3.25 13.05
C LEU A 152 -21.03 -2.72 13.84
N GLU A 153 -22.22 -2.78 13.26
CA GLU A 153 -23.48 -2.33 13.87
C GLU A 153 -23.83 -3.15 15.13
N ALA A 154 -23.40 -4.41 15.20
CA ALA A 154 -23.52 -5.25 16.38
C ALA A 154 -22.48 -4.92 17.49
N GLY A 155 -21.59 -3.96 17.26
CA GLY A 155 -20.60 -3.50 18.24
C GLY A 155 -19.33 -4.35 18.34
N ALA A 156 -18.96 -5.09 17.28
CA ALA A 156 -17.71 -5.82 17.25
C ALA A 156 -16.50 -4.88 17.34
N THR A 157 -15.43 -5.31 18.01
CA THR A 157 -14.16 -4.55 18.07
C THR A 157 -13.49 -4.54 16.71
N VAL A 158 -13.31 -3.36 16.12
CA VAL A 158 -12.68 -3.18 14.80
C VAL A 158 -11.29 -2.57 14.92
N VAL A 159 -10.30 -3.13 14.19
CA VAL A 159 -8.91 -2.69 14.22
C VAL A 159 -8.42 -2.41 12.80
N ASP A 160 -7.83 -1.25 12.62
CA ASP A 160 -7.13 -0.89 11.39
C ASP A 160 -5.73 -1.50 11.38
N ILE A 161 -5.48 -2.39 10.42
CA ILE A 161 -4.16 -3.01 10.25
C ILE A 161 -3.39 -2.27 9.16
N ARG A 162 -3.30 -0.96 9.31
CA ARG A 162 -2.54 -0.09 8.42
C ARG A 162 -1.64 0.84 9.23
N ASN A 163 -0.54 1.21 8.62
CA ASN A 163 0.36 2.21 9.23
C ASN A 163 -0.43 3.48 9.60
N HIS A 164 -0.01 4.13 10.68
CA HIS A 164 -0.70 5.32 11.20
C HIS A 164 -1.02 6.38 10.14
N TYR A 165 -0.06 6.72 9.25
CA TYR A 165 -0.30 7.70 8.19
C TYR A 165 -1.39 7.30 7.19
N GLU A 166 -1.75 6.02 7.08
CA GLU A 166 -2.85 5.55 6.25
C GLU A 166 -4.19 5.77 6.95
N SER A 167 -4.29 5.43 8.25
CA SER A 167 -5.50 5.58 9.05
C SER A 167 -5.82 7.04 9.36
N GLU A 168 -4.82 7.93 9.37
CA GLU A 168 -4.95 9.35 9.64
C GLU A 168 -5.91 10.06 8.67
N ILE A 169 -5.94 9.66 7.38
CA ILE A 169 -6.81 10.27 6.37
C ILE A 169 -8.13 9.55 6.14
N GLY A 170 -8.31 8.39 6.74
CA GLY A 170 -9.57 7.64 6.63
C GLY A 170 -9.50 6.30 7.35
N HIS A 171 -10.59 5.97 8.05
CA HIS A 171 -10.76 4.71 8.79
C HIS A 171 -12.24 4.41 8.99
N PHE A 172 -12.57 3.18 9.40
CA PHE A 172 -13.94 2.85 9.81
C PHE A 172 -14.28 3.55 11.13
N GLU A 173 -15.52 3.99 11.24
CA GLU A 173 -16.01 4.63 12.47
C GLU A 173 -15.84 3.72 13.68
N GLY A 174 -15.25 4.25 14.77
CA GLY A 174 -14.96 3.48 15.99
C GLY A 174 -13.78 2.51 15.90
N ALA A 175 -13.01 2.50 14.81
CA ALA A 175 -11.86 1.63 14.68
C ALA A 175 -10.73 2.00 15.66
N LEU A 176 -10.13 0.99 16.28
CA LEU A 176 -8.84 1.13 16.92
C LEU A 176 -7.78 1.31 15.83
N THR A 177 -7.04 2.41 15.92
CA THR A 177 -5.99 2.78 14.96
C THR A 177 -4.64 2.74 15.66
N PRO A 178 -3.83 1.67 15.48
CA PRO A 178 -2.49 1.60 16.05
C PRO A 178 -1.62 2.79 15.61
N GLU A 179 -0.68 3.17 16.45
CA GLU A 179 0.26 4.26 16.15
C GLU A 179 1.48 3.80 15.36
N ALA A 180 1.55 2.52 15.04
CA ALA A 180 2.66 1.91 14.32
C ALA A 180 2.89 2.54 12.93
N GLU A 181 4.15 2.74 12.59
CA GLU A 181 4.59 3.27 11.30
C GLU A 181 4.96 2.17 10.30
N THR A 182 5.04 0.94 10.77
CA THR A 182 5.35 -0.23 9.95
C THR A 182 4.59 -1.46 10.45
N PHE A 183 4.25 -2.35 9.54
CA PHE A 183 3.57 -3.60 9.87
C PHE A 183 4.33 -4.47 10.91
N ARG A 184 5.63 -4.32 11.02
CA ARG A 184 6.44 -5.01 12.04
C ARG A 184 6.17 -4.50 13.46
N GLU A 185 5.96 -3.20 13.59
CA GLU A 185 5.64 -2.54 14.85
C GLU A 185 4.17 -2.77 15.21
N GLU A 186 3.32 -2.96 14.22
CA GLU A 186 1.87 -3.05 14.36
C GLU A 186 1.40 -4.35 15.04
N LEU A 187 1.98 -5.50 14.68
CA LEU A 187 1.54 -6.80 15.22
C LEU A 187 1.59 -6.88 16.75
N PRO A 188 2.68 -6.49 17.43
CA PRO A 188 2.73 -6.45 18.90
C PRO A 188 1.76 -5.42 19.49
N GLU A 189 1.60 -4.26 18.86
CA GLU A 189 0.71 -3.20 19.33
C GLU A 189 -0.76 -3.63 19.24
N VAL A 190 -1.17 -4.26 18.15
CA VAL A 190 -2.52 -4.82 17.98
C VAL A 190 -2.82 -5.86 19.06
N LEU A 191 -1.86 -6.74 19.37
CA LEU A 191 -2.03 -7.74 20.41
C LEU A 191 -2.25 -7.10 21.79
N GLU A 192 -1.51 -6.04 22.13
CA GLU A 192 -1.69 -5.32 23.40
C GLU A 192 -3.02 -4.54 23.45
N LEU A 193 -3.42 -3.89 22.35
CA LEU A 193 -4.71 -3.18 22.23
C LEU A 193 -5.92 -4.11 22.38
N LEU A 194 -5.77 -5.39 22.02
CA LEU A 194 -6.84 -6.39 22.10
C LEU A 194 -6.78 -7.26 23.35
N LYS A 195 -5.86 -7.01 24.26
CA LYS A 195 -5.68 -7.78 25.49
C LYS A 195 -6.97 -7.85 26.32
N GLY A 196 -7.38 -9.04 26.69
CA GLY A 196 -8.61 -9.29 27.42
C GLY A 196 -9.85 -9.42 26.54
N LYS A 197 -9.69 -9.36 25.20
CA LYS A 197 -10.76 -9.51 24.20
C LYS A 197 -10.67 -10.81 23.41
N GLU A 198 -9.94 -11.82 23.92
CA GLU A 198 -9.65 -13.08 23.23
C GLU A 198 -10.91 -13.86 22.86
N GLU A 199 -12.00 -13.70 23.64
CA GLU A 199 -13.30 -14.34 23.40
C GLU A 199 -14.28 -13.45 22.62
N GLU A 200 -13.94 -12.16 22.37
CA GLU A 200 -14.80 -11.22 21.66
C GLU A 200 -14.63 -11.38 20.13
N LYS A 201 -15.64 -10.89 19.39
CA LYS A 201 -15.55 -10.76 17.94
C LYS A 201 -14.63 -9.61 17.58
N VAL A 202 -13.54 -9.92 16.86
CA VAL A 202 -12.58 -8.96 16.34
C VAL A 202 -12.69 -8.87 14.82
N LEU A 203 -12.72 -7.64 14.31
CA LEU A 203 -12.77 -7.31 12.89
C LEU A 203 -11.46 -6.63 12.47
N LEU A 204 -10.78 -7.16 11.48
CA LEU A 204 -9.52 -6.64 10.96
C LEU A 204 -9.70 -6.14 9.53
N TYR A 205 -9.13 -5.00 9.21
CA TYR A 205 -9.10 -4.50 7.83
C TYR A 205 -7.78 -3.81 7.49
N CYS A 206 -7.46 -3.80 6.21
CA CYS A 206 -6.40 -2.98 5.64
C CYS A 206 -6.78 -2.56 4.22
N THR A 207 -5.89 -1.91 3.48
CA THR A 207 -6.16 -1.43 2.12
C THR A 207 -6.65 -2.53 1.17
N GLY A 208 -5.96 -3.66 1.11
CA GLY A 208 -6.25 -4.74 0.16
C GLY A 208 -6.36 -6.15 0.76
N GLY A 209 -6.28 -6.31 2.10
CA GLY A 209 -6.46 -7.59 2.82
C GLY A 209 -5.16 -8.33 3.16
N ILE A 210 -4.04 -8.08 2.48
CA ILE A 210 -2.79 -8.86 2.65
C ILE A 210 -2.23 -8.83 4.09
N ARG A 211 -2.31 -7.68 4.79
CA ARG A 211 -1.87 -7.56 6.19
C ARG A 211 -2.78 -8.35 7.12
N CYS A 212 -4.09 -8.32 6.84
CA CYS A 212 -5.08 -9.03 7.64
C CYS A 212 -4.89 -10.54 7.62
N GLU A 213 -4.43 -11.13 6.50
CA GLU A 213 -4.13 -12.57 6.46
C GLU A 213 -3.12 -12.94 7.55
N LYS A 214 -1.99 -12.25 7.60
CA LYS A 214 -0.96 -12.50 8.63
C LYS A 214 -1.42 -12.13 10.04
N THR A 215 -2.09 -10.98 10.20
CA THR A 215 -2.55 -10.53 11.52
C THR A 215 -3.61 -11.46 12.11
N SER A 216 -4.58 -11.92 11.31
CA SER A 216 -5.62 -12.81 11.79
C SER A 216 -5.06 -14.17 12.21
N ALA A 217 -4.12 -14.72 11.45
CA ALA A 217 -3.41 -15.94 11.81
C ALA A 217 -2.59 -15.76 13.09
N TYR A 218 -1.92 -14.62 13.25
CA TYR A 218 -1.14 -14.27 14.45
C TYR A 218 -2.04 -14.15 15.70
N LEU A 219 -3.16 -13.44 15.61
CA LEU A 219 -4.12 -13.34 16.71
C LEU A 219 -4.69 -14.73 17.11
N LYS A 220 -5.05 -15.57 16.14
CA LYS A 220 -5.51 -16.94 16.41
C LYS A 220 -4.44 -17.77 17.09
N HIS A 221 -3.17 -17.63 16.71
CA HIS A 221 -2.03 -18.25 17.40
C HIS A 221 -1.94 -17.81 18.87
N HIS A 222 -2.30 -16.54 19.18
CA HIS A 222 -2.33 -15.99 20.52
C HIS A 222 -3.66 -16.22 21.26
N GLY A 223 -4.52 -17.11 20.76
CA GLY A 223 -5.70 -17.60 21.48
C GLY A 223 -7.01 -16.88 21.18
N PHE A 224 -7.03 -15.88 20.28
CA PHE A 224 -8.27 -15.22 19.86
C PHE A 224 -9.19 -16.20 19.12
N LYS A 225 -10.49 -16.25 19.49
CA LYS A 225 -11.44 -17.25 19.02
C LYS A 225 -12.27 -16.81 17.82
N ASP A 226 -12.74 -15.57 17.79
CA ASP A 226 -13.62 -15.05 16.74
C ASP A 226 -12.94 -13.90 15.97
N VAL A 227 -11.93 -14.27 15.17
CA VAL A 227 -11.17 -13.32 14.34
C VAL A 227 -11.74 -13.29 12.94
N ASN A 228 -12.14 -12.10 12.49
CA ASN A 228 -12.74 -11.86 11.18
C ASN A 228 -11.94 -10.79 10.44
N GLN A 229 -11.98 -10.82 9.11
CA GLN A 229 -11.28 -9.84 8.29
C GLN A 229 -12.11 -9.42 7.09
N LEU A 230 -11.96 -8.15 6.69
CA LEU A 230 -12.66 -7.59 5.54
C LEU A 230 -12.11 -8.20 4.25
N HIS A 231 -12.95 -8.97 3.55
CA HIS A 231 -12.58 -9.60 2.29
C HIS A 231 -12.19 -8.53 1.25
N GLY A 232 -11.02 -8.67 0.67
CA GLY A 232 -10.51 -7.72 -0.34
C GLY A 232 -10.11 -6.34 0.19
N GLY A 233 -10.28 -6.09 1.51
CA GLY A 233 -9.94 -4.83 2.17
C GLY A 233 -10.84 -3.66 1.78
N ILE A 234 -10.41 -2.44 2.10
CA ILE A 234 -11.16 -1.20 1.83
C ILE A 234 -11.48 -1.03 0.34
N ILE A 235 -10.57 -1.43 -0.55
CA ILE A 235 -10.79 -1.32 -2.01
C ILE A 235 -12.03 -2.10 -2.43
N ASP A 236 -12.14 -3.36 -1.99
CA ASP A 236 -13.28 -4.19 -2.36
C ASP A 236 -14.56 -3.77 -1.61
N TYR A 237 -14.45 -3.32 -0.35
CA TYR A 237 -15.54 -2.73 0.41
C TYR A 237 -16.14 -1.53 -0.32
N ALA A 238 -15.33 -0.56 -0.74
CA ALA A 238 -15.78 0.64 -1.45
C ALA A 238 -16.53 0.29 -2.75
N ARG A 239 -16.08 -0.74 -3.47
CA ARG A 239 -16.77 -1.25 -4.65
C ARG A 239 -18.11 -1.91 -4.30
N GLN A 240 -18.15 -2.75 -3.26
CA GLN A 240 -19.36 -3.47 -2.87
C GLN A 240 -20.44 -2.54 -2.34
N ILE A 241 -20.11 -1.56 -1.48
CA ILE A 241 -21.10 -0.60 -0.98
C ILE A 241 -21.71 0.21 -2.12
N LYS A 242 -20.91 0.61 -3.12
CA LYS A 242 -21.40 1.33 -4.31
C LYS A 242 -22.29 0.46 -5.19
N THR A 243 -21.91 -0.77 -5.47
CA THR A 243 -22.66 -1.67 -6.37
C THR A 243 -23.92 -2.26 -5.74
N ARG A 244 -23.91 -2.47 -4.42
CA ARG A 244 -25.04 -3.05 -3.65
C ARG A 244 -25.87 -2.00 -2.92
N ALA A 245 -25.54 -0.69 -3.04
CA ALA A 245 -26.17 0.42 -2.32
C ALA A 245 -26.22 0.17 -0.80
N LEU A 246 -25.10 -0.32 -0.21
CA LEU A 246 -24.99 -0.53 1.22
C LEU A 246 -24.57 0.74 1.95
N PRO A 247 -24.89 0.90 3.25
CA PRO A 247 -24.37 2.00 4.07
C PRO A 247 -22.84 2.02 4.07
N ASN A 248 -22.26 3.23 4.02
CA ASN A 248 -20.83 3.42 4.11
C ASN A 248 -20.44 3.78 5.56
N HIS A 249 -19.70 2.90 6.23
CA HIS A 249 -19.16 3.13 7.57
C HIS A 249 -17.68 3.57 7.56
N PHE A 250 -17.08 3.70 6.37
CA PHE A 250 -15.71 4.20 6.22
C PHE A 250 -15.73 5.73 6.06
N LYS A 251 -14.93 6.44 6.84
CA LYS A 251 -14.76 7.89 6.83
C LYS A 251 -13.49 8.29 6.11
N GLY A 252 -13.55 9.30 5.25
CA GLY A 252 -12.37 9.88 4.60
C GLY A 252 -11.84 9.10 3.40
N LYS A 253 -10.51 9.09 3.25
CA LYS A 253 -9.80 8.48 2.13
C LYS A 253 -9.12 7.16 2.51
N ASN A 254 -9.10 6.22 1.58
CA ASN A 254 -8.22 5.07 1.64
C ASN A 254 -6.85 5.43 1.07
N PHE A 255 -5.79 5.35 1.89
CA PHE A 255 -4.42 5.56 1.41
C PHE A 255 -4.01 4.44 0.45
N VAL A 256 -3.35 4.82 -0.66
CA VAL A 256 -2.83 3.88 -1.66
C VAL A 256 -1.33 4.12 -1.92
N PHE A 257 -0.58 3.04 -2.17
CA PHE A 257 0.88 3.08 -2.29
C PHE A 257 1.37 3.38 -3.72
N ASP A 258 0.68 4.28 -4.42
CA ASP A 258 1.05 4.75 -5.75
C ASP A 258 1.14 6.29 -5.80
N GLU A 259 1.20 6.89 -6.99
CA GLU A 259 1.36 8.35 -7.12
C GLU A 259 0.11 9.14 -6.67
N ARG A 260 -1.05 8.50 -6.57
CA ARG A 260 -2.32 9.11 -6.12
C ARG A 260 -2.33 9.38 -4.61
N LEU A 261 -1.62 8.57 -3.82
CA LEU A 261 -1.53 8.62 -2.35
C LEU A 261 -2.87 8.49 -1.60
N GLY A 262 -4.00 8.40 -2.29
CA GLY A 262 -5.31 8.22 -1.67
C GLY A 262 -6.44 8.11 -2.69
N GLU A 263 -7.50 7.41 -2.29
CA GLU A 263 -8.76 7.25 -3.02
C GLU A 263 -9.92 7.66 -2.11
N ARG A 264 -10.89 8.43 -2.62
CA ARG A 264 -12.07 8.86 -1.85
C ARG A 264 -13.02 7.67 -1.65
N VAL A 265 -13.37 7.39 -0.39
CA VAL A 265 -14.35 6.37 0.00
C VAL A 265 -15.49 6.98 0.81
N GLY A 266 -15.20 7.81 1.81
CA GLY A 266 -16.14 8.64 2.54
C GLY A 266 -16.04 10.10 2.12
N GLU A 267 -17.08 10.89 2.34
CA GLU A 267 -17.11 12.31 1.95
C GLU A 267 -16.38 13.22 2.95
N GLU A 268 -16.14 12.76 4.16
CA GLU A 268 -15.58 13.54 5.25
C GLU A 268 -14.08 13.79 5.07
N VAL A 269 -13.59 14.94 5.53
CA VAL A 269 -12.17 15.23 5.75
C VAL A 269 -11.92 15.13 7.25
N ILE A 270 -11.33 14.04 7.71
CA ILE A 270 -11.16 13.74 9.14
C ILE A 270 -9.80 14.12 9.71
N SER A 271 -8.88 14.56 8.86
CA SER A 271 -7.50 14.93 9.20
C SER A 271 -7.23 16.42 9.00
N HIS A 272 -6.05 16.86 9.41
CA HIS A 272 -5.67 18.26 9.41
C HIS A 272 -4.27 18.47 8.82
N CYS A 273 -4.05 19.62 8.22
CA CYS A 273 -2.74 20.05 7.74
C CYS A 273 -1.73 20.11 8.90
N HIS A 274 -0.59 19.41 8.78
CA HIS A 274 0.43 19.34 9.83
C HIS A 274 1.14 20.67 10.09
N GLN A 275 0.94 21.68 9.23
CA GLN A 275 1.55 23.01 9.39
C GLN A 275 0.63 24.05 9.98
N CYS A 276 -0.65 24.10 9.58
CA CYS A 276 -1.57 25.14 10.02
C CYS A 276 -2.83 24.63 10.73
N GLY A 277 -3.07 23.32 10.81
CA GLY A 277 -4.23 22.73 11.46
C GLY A 277 -5.55 22.85 10.68
N ALA A 278 -5.57 23.41 9.47
CA ALA A 278 -6.77 23.44 8.65
C ALA A 278 -7.18 22.03 8.21
N PRO A 279 -8.49 21.73 8.00
CA PRO A 279 -8.92 20.44 7.48
C PRO A 279 -8.18 20.09 6.19
N CYS A 280 -7.56 18.90 6.13
CA CYS A 280 -6.76 18.47 5.00
C CYS A 280 -6.54 16.96 5.05
N ASP A 281 -6.75 16.28 3.92
CA ASP A 281 -6.49 14.85 3.73
C ASP A 281 -5.56 14.58 2.53
N THR A 282 -4.73 15.56 2.18
CA THR A 282 -3.79 15.47 1.06
C THR A 282 -2.40 15.16 1.56
N HIS A 283 -1.93 13.94 1.33
CA HIS A 283 -0.55 13.55 1.55
C HIS A 283 0.37 14.09 0.46
N VAL A 284 1.52 14.60 0.88
CA VAL A 284 2.61 15.01 0.00
C VAL A 284 3.94 14.53 0.56
N ASN A 285 4.93 14.32 -0.33
CA ASN A 285 6.31 14.19 0.11
C ASN A 285 6.99 15.55 0.06
N CYS A 286 7.76 15.87 1.10
CA CYS A 286 8.54 17.10 1.16
C CYS A 286 9.35 17.31 -0.12
N ALA A 287 9.25 18.50 -0.73
CA ALA A 287 9.95 18.86 -1.97
C ALA A 287 11.49 18.77 -1.81
N ASN A 288 12.00 18.94 -0.59
CA ASN A 288 13.41 18.66 -0.27
C ASN A 288 13.67 17.14 -0.33
N LYS A 289 14.32 16.67 -1.41
CA LYS A 289 14.64 15.26 -1.66
C LYS A 289 15.55 14.62 -0.58
N GLU A 290 16.29 15.43 0.18
CA GLU A 290 17.06 14.96 1.33
C GLU A 290 16.14 14.60 2.50
N CYS A 291 15.06 15.35 2.69
CA CYS A 291 14.04 15.13 3.71
C CYS A 291 13.05 14.04 3.28
N ASN A 292 12.38 14.20 2.14
CA ASN A 292 11.38 13.30 1.56
C ASN A 292 10.30 12.81 2.55
N LEU A 293 9.99 13.63 3.57
CA LEU A 293 9.00 13.33 4.60
C LEU A 293 7.60 13.25 4.00
N LEU A 294 6.82 12.24 4.36
CA LEU A 294 5.39 12.15 4.05
C LEU A 294 4.59 12.90 5.13
N PHE A 295 3.75 13.84 4.73
CA PHE A 295 2.94 14.64 5.64
C PHE A 295 1.69 15.21 4.97
N LEU A 296 0.73 15.70 5.78
CA LEU A 296 -0.48 16.35 5.28
C LEU A 296 -0.24 17.84 5.07
N GLN A 297 -0.52 18.33 3.86
CA GLN A 297 -0.33 19.73 3.53
C GLN A 297 -1.52 20.29 2.74
N CYS A 298 -2.15 21.35 3.27
CA CYS A 298 -3.21 22.06 2.56
C CYS A 298 -2.64 22.97 1.44
N PRO A 299 -3.44 23.35 0.44
CA PRO A 299 -2.98 24.19 -0.68
C PRO A 299 -2.28 25.48 -0.26
N ALA A 300 -2.82 26.19 0.75
CA ALA A 300 -2.23 27.43 1.24
C ALA A 300 -0.83 27.22 1.85
N CYS A 301 -0.63 26.11 2.60
CA CYS A 301 0.71 25.77 3.10
C CYS A 301 1.63 25.26 2.01
N ALA A 302 1.12 24.54 1.00
CA ALA A 302 1.89 24.10 -0.14
C ALA A 302 2.47 25.30 -0.93
N GLU A 303 1.68 26.32 -1.15
CA GLU A 303 2.12 27.58 -1.75
C GLU A 303 3.14 28.30 -0.86
N ARG A 304 2.83 28.50 0.42
CA ARG A 304 3.68 29.22 1.39
C ARG A 304 5.07 28.58 1.57
N TYR A 305 5.13 27.26 1.62
CA TYR A 305 6.36 26.51 1.89
C TYR A 305 6.91 25.80 0.64
N GLU A 306 6.37 26.10 -0.54
CA GLU A 306 6.82 25.51 -1.82
C GLU A 306 6.87 23.96 -1.77
N GLY A 307 5.85 23.35 -1.17
CA GLY A 307 5.76 21.89 -0.99
C GLY A 307 6.73 21.32 0.06
N CYS A 308 7.39 22.13 0.85
CA CYS A 308 8.29 21.69 1.92
C CYS A 308 7.57 21.55 3.25
N CYS A 309 8.04 20.62 4.11
CA CYS A 309 7.49 20.39 5.44
C CYS A 309 7.90 21.47 6.46
N SER A 310 8.95 22.25 6.19
CA SER A 310 9.45 23.32 7.07
C SER A 310 10.18 24.40 6.27
N GLY A 311 10.43 25.55 6.91
CA GLY A 311 11.24 26.64 6.33
C GLY A 311 12.70 26.23 6.10
N GLU A 312 13.25 25.31 6.91
CA GLU A 312 14.59 24.76 6.70
C GLU A 312 14.63 23.94 5.40
N CYS A 313 13.63 23.10 5.16
CA CYS A 313 13.54 22.37 3.91
C CYS A 313 13.33 23.28 2.71
N GLN A 314 12.56 24.36 2.87
CA GLN A 314 12.38 25.40 1.84
C GLN A 314 13.71 26.07 1.51
N SER A 315 14.53 26.43 2.50
CA SER A 315 15.87 26.98 2.25
C SER A 315 16.78 26.03 1.46
N VAL A 316 16.62 24.69 1.66
CA VAL A 316 17.42 23.71 0.91
C VAL A 316 17.03 23.64 -0.56
N ILE A 317 15.76 23.77 -0.91
CA ILE A 317 15.32 23.70 -2.32
C ILE A 317 15.66 24.96 -3.11
N GLN A 318 16.01 26.06 -2.42
CA GLN A 318 16.51 27.31 -3.03
C GLN A 318 18.01 27.23 -3.42
N LEU A 319 18.74 26.23 -2.94
CA LEU A 319 20.13 25.97 -3.34
C LEU A 319 20.20 25.47 -4.79
N SER A 320 21.36 25.63 -5.41
CA SER A 320 21.59 25.08 -6.76
C SER A 320 21.42 23.55 -6.78
N PRO A 321 21.08 22.95 -7.94
CA PRO A 321 20.99 21.50 -8.08
C PRO A 321 22.26 20.77 -7.64
N GLU A 322 23.43 21.37 -7.87
CA GLU A 322 24.75 20.86 -7.51
C GLU A 322 24.92 20.83 -5.98
N GLU A 323 24.59 21.93 -5.29
CA GLU A 323 24.65 22.02 -3.85
C GLU A 323 23.68 21.03 -3.17
N GLN A 324 22.46 20.91 -3.71
CA GLN A 324 21.49 19.92 -3.25
C GLN A 324 22.00 18.48 -3.46
N ALA A 325 22.70 18.21 -4.57
CA ALA A 325 23.27 16.90 -4.86
C ALA A 325 24.43 16.58 -3.89
N GLU A 326 25.32 17.56 -3.64
CA GLU A 326 26.43 17.40 -2.69
C GLU A 326 25.93 17.14 -1.26
N ARG A 327 24.88 17.84 -0.80
CA ARG A 327 24.25 17.59 0.51
C ARG A 327 23.72 16.16 0.66
N ARG A 328 23.28 15.53 -0.43
CA ARG A 328 22.80 14.14 -0.42
C ARG A 328 23.90 13.10 -0.56
N LYS A 329 25.12 13.51 -0.92
CA LYS A 329 26.23 12.60 -1.16
C LYS A 329 26.59 11.82 0.11
N GLY A 330 26.68 10.50 -0.02
CA GLY A 330 26.96 9.60 1.11
C GLY A 330 25.79 9.36 2.05
N LYS A 331 24.64 10.04 1.88
CA LYS A 331 23.44 9.77 2.67
C LYS A 331 22.57 8.70 2.02
N GLN A 332 21.98 7.84 2.84
CA GLN A 332 20.99 6.88 2.34
C GLN A 332 19.70 7.62 1.93
N PRO A 333 19.12 7.34 0.76
CA PRO A 333 17.84 7.93 0.37
C PRO A 333 16.78 7.59 1.41
N LYS A 334 16.05 8.60 1.89
CA LYS A 334 14.90 8.36 2.77
C LYS A 334 13.77 7.65 2.01
N ARG A 335 13.04 6.80 2.71
CA ARG A 335 11.90 6.07 2.12
C ARG A 335 10.79 7.07 1.78
N ARG A 336 10.05 6.80 0.69
CA ARG A 336 8.93 7.63 0.25
C ARG A 336 7.82 7.77 1.30
N PHE A 337 7.61 6.72 2.09
CA PHE A 337 6.57 6.67 3.13
C PHE A 337 7.18 6.73 4.53
N THR A 338 8.06 7.72 4.77
CA THR A 338 8.53 8.04 6.12
C THR A 338 7.61 9.11 6.68
N SER A 339 6.80 8.77 7.68
CA SER A 339 5.84 9.66 8.31
C SER A 339 6.50 10.78 9.09
N HIS A 340 5.80 11.90 9.24
CA HIS A 340 6.22 13.07 10.00
C HIS A 340 6.52 12.76 11.48
N ARG A 341 5.88 11.75 12.08
CA ARG A 341 6.09 11.36 13.49
C ARG A 341 7.51 10.85 13.78
N LYS A 342 8.26 10.41 12.79
CA LYS A 342 9.65 9.92 12.97
C LYS A 342 10.72 11.01 12.95
N VAL A 343 10.33 12.27 12.91
CA VAL A 343 11.25 13.42 12.75
C VAL A 343 11.19 14.35 13.98
N GLY A 344 10.53 13.91 15.07
CA GLY A 344 10.51 14.60 16.35
C GLY A 344 11.75 14.28 17.21
#